data_67aa18a5bb002ea3471d8747cccdc455
#
_entry.id   67aa18a5bb002ea3471d8747cccdc455
#
_cell.length_a   1.000
_cell.length_b   1.000
_cell.length_c   1.000
_cell.angle_alpha   90.00
_cell.angle_beta   90.00
_cell.angle_gamma   90.00
#
_symmetry.space_group_name_H-M   'P 1'
#
loop_
_entity.id
_entity.type
_entity.pdbx_description
1 polymer ?
#
loop_
_entity_poly.entity_id
_entity_poly.type
_entity_poly.pdbx_seq_one_letter_code
_entity_poly.pdbx_strand_id
1 'polypeptide(L)'
;RLAVSVIGGASSIQVNTEGASLDYFKPGDLIRISNKATVDAVPGTVEYATIAGGGVSYVGNTATLTLTAPLVNAYNNANTRVASVYEPADIVGAYENVGGSMGSGTFSPASNNLRVHGIGGVYDDWTITFLSATSFTCAGTTTGSVGTGNTSSNFSPANGSLGRPYFTLNSACWGGSFIAGNTVTFRTLPAAVPLWYRRVIPANAGSLSGNSVIVAVDGESA
;
A
#
# COMPACT_ATOMS: atom_id res chain seq x y z
N ARG A 1 -14.90 -1.84 12.56
CA ARG A 1 -16.03 -2.14 11.67
C ARG A 1 -16.81 -0.86 11.38
N LEU A 2 -17.32 -0.66 10.17
CA LEU A 2 -18.20 0.49 9.91
C LEU A 2 -19.43 0.45 10.83
N ALA A 3 -19.81 1.62 11.36
CA ALA A 3 -21.02 1.78 12.16
C ALA A 3 -22.27 1.91 11.27
N VAL A 4 -22.13 2.62 10.15
CA VAL A 4 -23.17 2.79 9.12
C VAL A 4 -22.60 2.57 7.74
N SER A 5 -23.45 2.10 6.82
CA SER A 5 -23.06 1.96 5.41
C SER A 5 -22.76 3.32 4.80
N VAL A 6 -21.82 3.36 3.87
CA VAL A 6 -21.41 4.58 3.17
C VAL A 6 -21.50 4.39 1.66
N ILE A 7 -21.77 5.46 0.95
CA ILE A 7 -21.81 5.50 -0.52
C ILE A 7 -20.46 5.98 -1.07
N GLY A 8 -20.19 5.69 -2.33
CA GLY A 8 -19.10 6.34 -3.05
C GLY A 8 -19.27 7.86 -3.05
N GLY A 9 -18.18 8.60 -2.94
CA GLY A 9 -18.20 10.05 -2.77
C GLY A 9 -18.25 10.53 -1.32
N ALA A 10 -18.40 9.63 -0.34
CA ALA A 10 -18.43 10.03 1.08
C ALA A 10 -17.05 10.55 1.54
N SER A 11 -17.03 11.74 2.14
CA SER A 11 -15.84 12.36 2.73
C SER A 11 -15.70 12.09 4.23
N SER A 12 -16.59 11.29 4.81
CA SER A 12 -16.60 10.93 6.22
C SER A 12 -17.17 9.53 6.41
N ILE A 13 -16.61 8.79 7.36
CA ILE A 13 -17.08 7.46 7.75
C ILE A 13 -17.23 7.36 9.26
N GLN A 14 -18.14 6.51 9.72
CA GLN A 14 -18.29 6.18 11.13
C GLN A 14 -17.84 4.75 11.39
N VAL A 15 -17.02 4.57 12.41
CA VAL A 15 -16.40 3.28 12.77
C VAL A 15 -16.73 2.94 14.22
N ASN A 16 -17.22 1.73 14.44
CA ASN A 16 -17.43 1.22 15.81
C ASN A 16 -16.05 0.96 16.46
N THR A 17 -15.89 1.47 17.67
CA THR A 17 -14.73 1.29 18.55
C THR A 17 -15.15 0.54 19.82
N GLU A 18 -14.18 -0.09 20.49
CA GLU A 18 -14.46 -0.86 21.73
C GLU A 18 -14.43 0.01 23.00
N GLY A 19 -14.47 1.31 22.86
CA GLY A 19 -14.48 2.25 23.99
C GLY A 19 -14.42 3.70 23.55
N ALA A 20 -14.95 4.58 24.38
CA ALA A 20 -15.17 5.98 24.07
C ALA A 20 -13.90 6.85 24.06
N SER A 21 -12.76 6.37 24.52
CA SER A 21 -11.58 7.21 24.75
C SER A 21 -10.28 6.59 24.27
N LEU A 22 -10.31 5.63 23.37
CA LEU A 22 -9.10 5.00 22.91
C LEU A 22 -8.68 5.65 21.59
N ASP A 23 -7.45 6.08 21.53
CA ASP A 23 -6.79 6.68 20.37
C ASP A 23 -6.58 5.64 19.23
N TYR A 24 -7.68 5.00 18.77
CA TYR A 24 -7.62 4.03 17.68
C TYR A 24 -7.22 4.66 16.36
N PHE A 25 -7.65 5.91 16.16
CA PHE A 25 -7.41 6.67 14.94
C PHE A 25 -6.91 8.06 15.27
N LYS A 26 -5.98 8.55 14.49
CA LYS A 26 -5.41 9.89 14.62
C LYS A 26 -5.50 10.65 13.31
N PRO A 27 -5.58 11.98 13.35
CA PRO A 27 -5.40 12.79 12.14
C PRO A 27 -4.08 12.45 11.44
N GLY A 28 -4.15 12.26 10.13
CA GLY A 28 -3.01 11.84 9.31
C GLY A 28 -2.83 10.34 9.17
N ASP A 29 -3.53 9.52 9.96
CA ASP A 29 -3.45 8.06 9.81
C ASP A 29 -3.95 7.63 8.42
N LEU A 30 -3.22 6.71 7.83
CA LEU A 30 -3.71 5.91 6.71
C LEU A 30 -4.61 4.80 7.25
N ILE A 31 -5.78 4.64 6.65
CA ILE A 31 -6.70 3.55 6.98
C ILE A 31 -6.96 2.69 5.75
N ARG A 32 -7.12 1.39 5.98
CA ARG A 32 -7.58 0.41 5.00
C ARG A 32 -9.05 0.12 5.27
N ILE A 33 -9.87 0.25 4.24
CA ILE A 33 -11.29 -0.08 4.25
C ILE A 33 -11.46 -1.30 3.36
N SER A 34 -11.98 -2.38 3.90
CA SER A 34 -12.07 -3.64 3.15
C SER A 34 -13.42 -4.29 3.37
N ASN A 35 -14.08 -4.64 2.27
CA ASN A 35 -15.33 -5.37 2.26
C ASN A 35 -15.04 -6.87 2.18
N LYS A 36 -15.54 -7.65 3.15
CA LYS A 36 -15.35 -9.09 3.23
C LYS A 36 -16.71 -9.75 3.52
N ALA A 37 -17.19 -10.51 2.57
CA ALA A 37 -18.55 -11.11 2.68
C ALA A 37 -18.64 -12.16 3.78
N THR A 38 -17.57 -12.96 3.97
CA THR A 38 -17.48 -14.00 5.02
C THR A 38 -16.09 -13.98 5.65
N VAL A 39 -15.90 -14.74 6.76
CA VAL A 39 -14.61 -14.79 7.46
C VAL A 39 -13.47 -15.25 6.55
N ASP A 40 -13.76 -16.20 5.65
CA ASP A 40 -12.74 -16.81 4.76
C ASP A 40 -12.80 -16.29 3.32
N ALA A 41 -13.67 -15.31 3.05
CA ALA A 41 -13.75 -14.74 1.69
C ALA A 41 -12.58 -13.79 1.42
N VAL A 42 -12.09 -13.85 0.20
CA VAL A 42 -11.17 -12.83 -0.32
C VAL A 42 -11.87 -11.47 -0.21
N PRO A 43 -11.18 -10.40 0.23
CA PRO A 43 -11.76 -9.06 0.22
C PRO A 43 -12.24 -8.69 -1.17
N GLY A 44 -13.54 -8.32 -1.29
CA GLY A 44 -14.12 -7.96 -2.59
C GLY A 44 -13.66 -6.58 -3.05
N THR A 45 -13.60 -5.63 -2.14
CA THR A 45 -13.20 -4.24 -2.42
C THR A 45 -12.31 -3.75 -1.30
N VAL A 46 -11.17 -3.21 -1.67
CA VAL A 46 -10.21 -2.60 -0.74
C VAL A 46 -9.95 -1.16 -1.19
N GLU A 47 -9.94 -0.25 -0.24
CA GLU A 47 -9.61 1.15 -0.48
C GLU A 47 -8.77 1.68 0.68
N TYR A 48 -7.82 2.53 0.35
CA TYR A 48 -7.01 3.24 1.34
C TYR A 48 -7.39 4.71 1.37
N ALA A 49 -7.56 5.25 2.57
CA ALA A 49 -7.90 6.65 2.77
C ALA A 49 -7.04 7.24 3.89
N THR A 50 -6.75 8.53 3.82
CA THR A 50 -6.04 9.25 4.86
C THR A 50 -7.02 10.09 5.67
N ILE A 51 -6.90 10.08 6.99
CA ILE A 51 -7.71 10.90 7.88
C ILE A 51 -7.22 12.34 7.80
N ALA A 52 -8.14 13.28 7.61
CA ALA A 52 -7.82 14.71 7.52
C ALA A 52 -7.30 15.27 8.86
N GLY A 53 -6.58 16.37 8.81
CA GLY A 53 -6.15 17.12 9.99
C GLY A 53 -7.37 17.55 10.82
N GLY A 54 -7.39 17.21 12.12
CA GLY A 54 -8.56 17.44 12.99
C GLY A 54 -9.77 16.54 12.67
N GLY A 55 -9.63 15.57 11.77
CA GLY A 55 -10.71 14.76 11.22
C GLY A 55 -11.15 13.57 12.08
N VAL A 56 -10.86 13.54 13.38
CA VAL A 56 -11.30 12.45 14.27
C VAL A 56 -12.15 13.00 15.40
N SER A 57 -13.34 12.44 15.60
CA SER A 57 -14.17 12.71 16.75
C SER A 57 -14.80 11.42 17.29
N TYR A 58 -14.93 11.32 18.60
CA TYR A 58 -15.51 10.16 19.28
C TYR A 58 -16.80 10.53 20.00
N VAL A 59 -17.85 9.74 19.79
CA VAL A 59 -19.11 9.82 20.50
C VAL A 59 -19.51 8.42 20.95
N GLY A 60 -19.48 8.16 22.23
CA GLY A 60 -19.67 6.81 22.76
C GLY A 60 -18.64 5.85 22.16
N ASN A 61 -19.10 4.73 21.63
CA ASN A 61 -18.26 3.72 20.99
C ASN A 61 -18.16 3.91 19.46
N THR A 62 -18.29 5.14 18.98
CA THR A 62 -18.21 5.44 17.55
C THR A 62 -17.18 6.55 17.30
N ALA A 63 -16.25 6.28 16.41
CA ALA A 63 -15.35 7.27 15.84
C ALA A 63 -15.91 7.77 14.51
N THR A 64 -16.00 9.09 14.35
CA THR A 64 -16.24 9.73 13.05
C THR A 64 -14.90 10.17 12.48
N LEU A 65 -14.59 9.69 11.28
CA LEU A 65 -13.35 9.95 10.58
C LEU A 65 -13.64 10.78 9.33
N THR A 66 -13.15 12.01 9.29
CA THR A 66 -13.17 12.84 8.08
C THR A 66 -11.95 12.50 7.23
N LEU A 67 -12.15 12.30 5.94
CA LEU A 67 -11.11 11.86 5.01
C LEU A 67 -10.55 13.03 4.21
N THR A 68 -9.29 12.94 3.80
CA THR A 68 -8.65 13.96 2.94
C THR A 68 -9.18 13.96 1.52
N ALA A 69 -9.73 12.83 1.07
CA ALA A 69 -10.40 12.67 -0.23
C ALA A 69 -11.64 11.80 -0.06
N PRO A 70 -12.69 12.01 -0.88
CA PRO A 70 -13.88 11.17 -0.87
C PRO A 70 -13.57 9.73 -1.24
N LEU A 71 -14.32 8.79 -0.68
CA LEU A 71 -14.25 7.37 -1.05
C LEU A 71 -14.69 7.16 -2.51
N VAL A 72 -14.01 6.28 -3.21
CA VAL A 72 -14.39 5.87 -4.57
C VAL A 72 -15.55 4.87 -4.51
N ASN A 73 -15.49 3.95 -3.55
CA ASN A 73 -16.40 2.82 -3.46
C ASN A 73 -17.47 3.00 -2.38
N ALA A 74 -18.57 2.26 -2.54
CA ALA A 74 -19.60 2.13 -1.51
C ALA A 74 -19.29 0.91 -0.61
N TYR A 75 -19.57 1.04 0.69
CA TYR A 75 -19.29 0.01 1.68
C TYR A 75 -20.48 -0.26 2.58
N ASN A 76 -20.80 -1.53 2.75
CA ASN A 76 -21.86 -1.99 3.64
C ASN A 76 -21.30 -2.23 5.05
N ASN A 77 -21.97 -1.68 6.07
CA ASN A 77 -21.53 -1.82 7.47
C ASN A 77 -21.58 -3.27 8.00
N ALA A 78 -22.35 -4.17 7.38
CA ALA A 78 -22.46 -5.56 7.85
C ALA A 78 -21.14 -6.34 7.69
N ASN A 79 -20.38 -6.07 6.64
CA ASN A 79 -19.19 -6.86 6.26
C ASN A 79 -17.91 -6.05 6.07
N THR A 80 -17.95 -4.73 6.24
CA THR A 80 -16.78 -3.88 6.06
C THR A 80 -15.97 -3.73 7.34
N ARG A 81 -14.66 -3.89 7.21
CA ARG A 81 -13.65 -3.64 8.24
C ARG A 81 -12.90 -2.36 7.92
N VAL A 82 -12.52 -1.64 8.96
CA VAL A 82 -11.64 -0.48 8.89
C VAL A 82 -10.52 -0.70 9.88
N ALA A 83 -9.29 -0.56 9.41
CA ALA A 83 -8.09 -0.71 10.23
C ALA A 83 -7.13 0.43 9.95
N SER A 84 -6.41 0.90 10.97
CA SER A 84 -5.26 1.76 10.77
C SER A 84 -4.16 0.96 10.10
N VAL A 85 -3.47 1.61 9.16
CA VAL A 85 -2.34 1.04 8.44
C VAL A 85 -1.10 1.81 8.85
N TYR A 86 -0.11 1.08 9.32
CA TYR A 86 1.18 1.65 9.57
C TYR A 86 2.01 1.63 8.29
N GLU A 87 2.22 2.80 7.69
CA GLU A 87 3.10 3.00 6.54
C GLU A 87 4.25 3.92 6.96
N PRO A 88 5.25 3.42 7.69
CA PRO A 88 6.39 4.25 8.04
C PRO A 88 7.14 4.63 6.77
N ALA A 89 7.59 5.87 6.71
CA ALA A 89 8.35 6.41 5.57
C ALA A 89 9.62 5.59 5.26
N ASP A 90 10.10 4.85 6.24
CA ASP A 90 11.33 4.06 6.18
C ASP A 90 11.10 2.60 5.73
N ILE A 91 9.86 2.13 5.68
CA ILE A 91 9.55 0.80 5.17
C ILE A 91 9.35 0.89 3.67
N VAL A 92 10.40 0.57 2.97
CA VAL A 92 10.43 0.44 1.51
C VAL A 92 10.73 -1.02 1.16
N GLY A 93 10.18 -1.49 0.05
CA GLY A 93 10.60 -2.76 -0.54
C GLY A 93 12.04 -2.67 -1.04
N ALA A 94 12.60 -3.81 -1.37
CA ALA A 94 13.90 -3.90 -1.98
C ALA A 94 13.79 -4.00 -3.51
N TYR A 95 14.90 -3.80 -4.19
CA TYR A 95 15.05 -4.10 -5.62
C TYR A 95 16.33 -4.89 -5.84
N GLU A 96 16.34 -5.69 -6.90
CA GLU A 96 17.48 -6.51 -7.30
C GLU A 96 17.52 -6.70 -8.82
N ASN A 97 18.49 -7.46 -9.30
CA ASN A 97 18.62 -7.85 -10.72
C ASN A 97 18.61 -6.66 -11.69
N VAL A 98 19.27 -5.57 -11.29
CA VAL A 98 19.40 -4.38 -12.16
C VAL A 98 20.26 -4.71 -13.35
N GLY A 99 19.74 -4.48 -14.56
CA GLY A 99 20.39 -4.84 -15.81
C GLY A 99 19.76 -4.15 -17.01
N GLY A 100 19.94 -4.76 -18.18
CA GLY A 100 19.39 -4.27 -19.43
C GLY A 100 20.45 -3.89 -20.46
N SER A 101 20.03 -3.50 -21.65
CA SER A 101 20.88 -3.02 -22.74
C SER A 101 20.75 -1.49 -22.85
N MET A 102 21.61 -0.76 -22.18
CA MET A 102 21.48 0.70 -21.98
C MET A 102 22.26 1.53 -22.98
N GLY A 103 23.11 0.90 -23.82
CA GLY A 103 24.00 1.64 -24.73
C GLY A 103 24.95 2.54 -23.96
N SER A 104 24.94 3.86 -24.24
CA SER A 104 25.67 4.88 -23.49
C SER A 104 24.86 5.49 -22.33
N GLY A 105 23.63 5.05 -22.12
CA GLY A 105 22.81 5.43 -20.96
C GLY A 105 23.27 4.75 -19.69
N THR A 106 22.91 5.34 -18.55
CA THR A 106 23.17 4.75 -17.22
C THR A 106 21.90 4.77 -16.37
N PHE A 107 21.75 3.74 -15.55
CA PHE A 107 20.67 3.63 -14.57
C PHE A 107 21.25 3.45 -13.18
N SER A 108 20.97 4.41 -12.29
CA SER A 108 21.53 4.49 -10.93
C SER A 108 20.39 4.47 -9.89
N PRO A 109 19.90 3.30 -9.50
CA PRO A 109 18.77 3.18 -8.57
C PRO A 109 19.13 3.45 -7.10
N ALA A 110 20.40 3.55 -6.75
CA ALA A 110 20.91 3.78 -5.40
C ALA A 110 20.42 5.12 -4.81
N SER A 111 20.64 5.32 -3.51
CA SER A 111 20.30 6.56 -2.78
C SER A 111 18.81 6.95 -2.85
N ASN A 112 17.91 5.94 -2.83
CA ASN A 112 16.45 6.12 -2.96
C ASN A 112 15.98 6.67 -4.32
N ASN A 113 16.81 6.60 -5.35
CA ASN A 113 16.40 6.96 -6.70
C ASN A 113 15.34 6.00 -7.26
N LEU A 114 15.46 4.70 -6.95
CA LEU A 114 14.37 3.73 -7.10
C LEU A 114 13.83 3.39 -5.71
N ARG A 115 12.58 3.75 -5.46
CA ARG A 115 11.88 3.45 -4.22
C ARG A 115 10.72 2.49 -4.49
N VAL A 116 10.75 1.32 -3.90
CA VAL A 116 9.64 0.36 -3.92
C VAL A 116 8.68 0.68 -2.76
N HIS A 117 7.40 0.91 -3.05
CA HIS A 117 6.45 1.32 -2.02
C HIS A 117 5.96 0.13 -1.18
N GLY A 118 5.80 0.36 0.13
CA GLY A 118 5.43 -0.69 1.08
C GLY A 118 4.03 -1.27 0.85
N ILE A 119 3.06 -0.44 0.44
CA ILE A 119 1.67 -0.88 0.21
C ILE A 119 1.43 -1.24 -1.25
N GLY A 120 1.95 -0.46 -2.18
CA GLY A 120 1.70 -0.67 -3.62
C GLY A 120 2.69 -1.60 -4.30
N GLY A 121 3.82 -1.89 -3.67
CA GLY A 121 4.87 -2.72 -4.22
C GLY A 121 4.44 -4.18 -4.37
N VAL A 122 4.90 -4.81 -5.45
CA VAL A 122 4.65 -6.22 -5.76
C VAL A 122 5.96 -6.91 -6.10
N TYR A 123 5.98 -8.23 -6.01
CA TYR A 123 7.06 -9.03 -6.56
C TYR A 123 6.86 -9.14 -8.07
N ASP A 124 7.70 -8.45 -8.85
CA ASP A 124 7.66 -8.52 -10.30
C ASP A 124 9.01 -8.18 -10.93
N ASP A 125 9.24 -8.68 -12.13
CA ASP A 125 10.36 -8.32 -12.99
C ASP A 125 9.92 -7.24 -13.97
N TRP A 126 10.52 -6.07 -13.86
CA TRP A 126 10.17 -4.89 -14.65
C TRP A 126 11.14 -4.70 -15.81
N THR A 127 10.57 -4.33 -16.95
CA THR A 127 11.32 -3.93 -18.13
C THR A 127 10.88 -2.53 -18.55
N ILE A 128 11.84 -1.62 -18.59
CA ILE A 128 11.71 -0.29 -19.18
C ILE A 128 12.29 -0.37 -20.59
N THR A 129 11.52 0.04 -21.59
CA THR A 129 11.96 0.08 -22.98
C THR A 129 11.93 1.52 -23.48
N PHE A 130 13.06 2.05 -23.88
CA PHE A 130 13.17 3.41 -24.40
C PHE A 130 12.56 3.52 -25.79
N LEU A 131 11.75 4.52 -25.99
CA LEU A 131 11.15 4.92 -27.26
C LEU A 131 11.97 6.01 -27.95
N SER A 132 12.71 6.78 -27.17
CA SER A 132 13.59 7.87 -27.61
C SER A 132 14.69 8.10 -26.59
N ALA A 133 15.46 9.18 -26.73
CA ALA A 133 16.50 9.54 -25.77
C ALA A 133 15.96 9.80 -24.33
N THR A 134 14.70 10.15 -24.21
CA THR A 134 14.11 10.56 -22.91
C THR A 134 12.80 9.87 -22.55
N SER A 135 12.04 9.34 -23.52
CA SER A 135 10.75 8.70 -23.28
C SER A 135 10.88 7.18 -23.27
N PHE A 136 10.13 6.52 -22.40
CA PHE A 136 10.12 5.08 -22.26
C PHE A 136 8.73 4.53 -21.91
N THR A 137 8.53 3.24 -22.14
CA THR A 137 7.44 2.44 -21.60
C THR A 137 7.96 1.57 -20.46
N CYS A 138 7.08 1.19 -19.54
CA CYS A 138 7.39 0.27 -18.45
C CYS A 138 6.35 -0.85 -18.40
N ALA A 139 6.82 -2.09 -18.24
CA ALA A 139 5.96 -3.26 -18.07
C ALA A 139 6.58 -4.23 -17.06
N GLY A 140 5.73 -4.83 -16.21
CA GLY A 140 6.07 -5.97 -15.38
C GLY A 140 5.76 -7.28 -16.09
N THR A 141 6.49 -8.34 -15.78
CA THR A 141 6.28 -9.68 -16.36
C THR A 141 4.89 -10.21 -15.98
N THR A 142 4.47 -10.01 -14.73
CA THR A 142 3.16 -10.44 -14.21
C THR A 142 2.13 -9.33 -14.33
N THR A 143 2.51 -8.12 -13.97
CA THR A 143 1.61 -6.95 -13.92
C THR A 143 1.22 -6.44 -15.31
N GLY A 144 2.08 -6.67 -16.32
CA GLY A 144 1.87 -6.13 -17.67
C GLY A 144 2.26 -4.65 -17.76
N SER A 145 1.71 -3.93 -18.76
CA SER A 145 2.05 -2.52 -19.02
C SER A 145 1.51 -1.61 -17.92
N VAL A 146 2.39 -0.76 -17.38
CA VAL A 146 2.05 0.21 -16.33
C VAL A 146 2.21 1.67 -16.79
N GLY A 147 2.44 1.88 -18.09
CA GLY A 147 2.42 3.20 -18.69
C GLY A 147 3.76 3.66 -19.26
N THR A 148 3.82 4.95 -19.52
CA THR A 148 4.97 5.65 -20.14
C THR A 148 5.55 6.65 -19.16
N GLY A 149 6.87 6.84 -19.24
CA GLY A 149 7.60 7.81 -18.43
C GLY A 149 8.59 8.61 -19.25
N ASN A 150 9.23 9.54 -18.55
CA ASN A 150 10.27 10.38 -19.12
C ASN A 150 11.45 10.53 -18.13
N THR A 151 12.67 10.57 -18.63
CA THR A 151 13.88 10.66 -17.80
C THR A 151 14.01 11.98 -17.04
N SER A 152 13.31 13.03 -17.46
CA SER A 152 13.37 14.36 -16.83
C SER A 152 12.36 14.55 -15.68
N SER A 153 11.50 13.56 -15.44
CA SER A 153 10.46 13.60 -14.40
C SER A 153 10.42 12.29 -13.61
N ASN A 154 9.89 12.36 -12.42
CA ASN A 154 9.65 11.15 -11.64
C ASN A 154 8.56 10.30 -12.31
N PHE A 155 8.76 8.99 -12.32
CA PHE A 155 7.81 8.01 -12.81
C PHE A 155 7.32 7.14 -11.66
N SER A 156 6.02 7.18 -11.36
CA SER A 156 5.39 6.48 -10.25
C SER A 156 4.14 5.75 -10.74
N PRO A 157 4.29 4.58 -11.37
CA PRO A 157 3.15 3.83 -11.92
C PRO A 157 2.23 3.33 -10.80
N ALA A 158 0.93 3.61 -10.92
CA ALA A 158 -0.04 3.25 -9.92
C ALA A 158 -0.42 1.77 -9.99
N ASN A 159 -0.46 1.12 -8.83
CA ASN A 159 -1.16 -0.16 -8.66
C ASN A 159 -2.66 0.14 -8.61
N GLY A 160 -3.36 -0.20 -9.70
CA GLY A 160 -4.78 0.11 -9.86
C GLY A 160 -5.68 -0.53 -8.79
N SER A 161 -5.27 -1.68 -8.24
CA SER A 161 -6.02 -2.36 -7.19
C SER A 161 -5.94 -1.66 -5.83
N LEU A 162 -4.83 -0.97 -5.56
CA LEU A 162 -4.56 -0.38 -4.25
C LEU A 162 -4.55 1.15 -4.26
N GLY A 163 -4.57 1.79 -5.44
CA GLY A 163 -4.46 3.24 -5.57
C GLY A 163 -3.14 3.82 -5.06
N ARG A 164 -2.10 3.00 -5.01
CA ARG A 164 -0.75 3.36 -4.56
C ARG A 164 0.26 3.02 -5.65
N PRO A 165 1.40 3.72 -5.74
CA PRO A 165 2.43 3.35 -6.71
C PRO A 165 3.06 2.00 -6.39
N TYR A 166 3.42 1.23 -7.42
CA TYR A 166 4.29 0.07 -7.26
C TYR A 166 5.67 0.48 -6.77
N PHE A 167 6.23 1.48 -7.41
CA PHE A 167 7.54 2.06 -7.11
C PHE A 167 7.58 3.51 -7.63
N THR A 168 8.63 4.22 -7.27
CA THR A 168 8.96 5.53 -7.85
C THR A 168 10.38 5.50 -8.39
N LEU A 169 10.54 5.87 -9.64
CA LEU A 169 11.81 6.19 -10.26
C LEU A 169 11.99 7.71 -10.25
N ASN A 170 12.97 8.19 -9.52
CA ASN A 170 13.36 9.61 -9.59
C ASN A 170 14.04 9.91 -10.91
N SER A 171 13.94 11.15 -11.39
CA SER A 171 14.70 11.60 -12.55
C SER A 171 16.22 11.43 -12.37
N ALA A 172 16.70 11.44 -11.13
CA ALA A 172 18.11 11.16 -10.79
C ALA A 172 18.57 9.71 -11.05
N CYS A 173 17.65 8.78 -11.35
CA CYS A 173 18.02 7.44 -11.80
C CYS A 173 18.79 7.44 -13.13
N TRP A 174 18.60 8.46 -13.94
CA TRP A 174 18.98 8.46 -15.34
C TRP A 174 20.22 9.29 -15.61
N GLY A 175 21.13 8.76 -16.39
CA GLY A 175 22.32 9.46 -16.87
C GLY A 175 22.73 9.01 -18.27
N GLY A 176 23.67 9.73 -18.87
CA GLY A 176 24.11 9.43 -20.22
C GLY A 176 23.06 9.67 -21.31
N SER A 177 23.10 8.90 -22.39
CA SER A 177 22.16 9.02 -23.51
C SER A 177 21.57 7.66 -23.88
N PHE A 178 20.26 7.59 -23.96
CA PHE A 178 19.52 6.42 -24.42
C PHE A 178 19.13 6.59 -25.89
N ILE A 179 18.86 5.49 -26.56
CA ILE A 179 18.25 5.45 -27.88
C ILE A 179 17.03 4.52 -27.87
N ALA A 180 16.16 4.64 -28.86
CA ALA A 180 15.04 3.74 -29.00
C ALA A 180 15.51 2.28 -29.05
N GLY A 181 14.83 1.40 -28.31
CA GLY A 181 15.19 0.00 -28.13
C GLY A 181 16.14 -0.30 -26.97
N ASN A 182 16.76 0.71 -26.34
CA ASN A 182 17.48 0.45 -25.09
C ASN A 182 16.54 -0.04 -24.02
N THR A 183 17.04 -0.89 -23.12
CA THR A 183 16.26 -1.45 -22.03
C THR A 183 16.96 -1.27 -20.70
N VAL A 184 16.15 -1.12 -19.64
CA VAL A 184 16.55 -1.23 -18.24
C VAL A 184 15.65 -2.25 -17.58
N THR A 185 16.24 -3.18 -16.85
CA THR A 185 15.49 -4.21 -16.11
C THR A 185 15.83 -4.15 -14.63
N PHE A 186 14.85 -4.46 -13.79
CA PHE A 186 15.03 -4.63 -12.36
C PHE A 186 13.87 -5.46 -11.80
N ARG A 187 14.07 -6.06 -10.62
CA ARG A 187 13.03 -6.77 -9.89
C ARG A 187 12.66 -5.98 -8.64
N THR A 188 11.38 -5.91 -8.33
CA THR A 188 10.90 -5.37 -7.04
C THR A 188 10.53 -6.50 -6.09
N LEU A 189 10.82 -6.27 -4.82
CA LEU A 189 10.48 -7.15 -3.70
C LEU A 189 9.60 -6.35 -2.74
N PRO A 190 8.37 -6.83 -2.41
CA PRO A 190 7.50 -6.12 -1.46
C PRO A 190 8.18 -5.96 -0.11
N ALA A 191 7.81 -4.91 0.61
CA ALA A 191 8.29 -4.70 1.97
C ALA A 191 7.75 -5.79 2.90
N ALA A 192 8.63 -6.33 3.77
CA ALA A 192 8.25 -7.22 4.85
C ALA A 192 8.45 -6.49 6.19
N VAL A 193 7.44 -6.54 7.05
CA VAL A 193 7.50 -5.98 8.41
C VAL A 193 7.39 -7.12 9.41
N PRO A 194 8.32 -7.24 10.38
CA PRO A 194 8.19 -8.23 11.43
C PRO A 194 6.99 -7.86 12.33
N LEU A 195 6.09 -8.82 12.53
CA LEU A 195 4.99 -8.70 13.48
C LEU A 195 5.44 -9.22 14.84
N TRP A 196 5.41 -8.34 15.84
CA TRP A 196 5.73 -8.71 17.21
C TRP A 196 4.45 -9.05 17.96
N TYR A 197 4.40 -10.24 18.54
CA TYR A 197 3.31 -10.70 19.38
C TYR A 197 3.65 -10.52 20.86
N ARG A 198 2.79 -9.80 21.60
CA ARG A 198 2.87 -9.76 23.05
C ARG A 198 1.63 -10.45 23.63
N ARG A 199 1.83 -11.63 24.22
CA ARG A 199 0.80 -12.27 25.05
C ARG A 199 0.92 -11.77 26.49
N VAL A 200 -0.13 -11.21 27.05
CA VAL A 200 -0.23 -10.85 28.46
C VAL A 200 -1.06 -11.93 29.16
N ILE A 201 -0.44 -12.64 30.07
CA ILE A 201 -1.12 -13.62 30.92
C ILE A 201 -1.35 -12.93 32.26
N PRO A 202 -2.62 -12.78 32.73
CA PRO A 202 -2.92 -12.21 34.03
C PRO A 202 -2.25 -13.04 35.16
N ALA A 203 -1.85 -12.37 36.24
CA ALA A 203 -1.42 -13.08 37.44
C ALA A 203 -2.55 -14.01 37.92
N ASN A 204 -2.20 -15.20 38.32
CA ASN A 204 -3.14 -16.26 38.74
C ASN A 204 -4.02 -16.86 37.62
N ALA A 205 -3.68 -16.69 36.35
CA ALA A 205 -4.33 -17.45 35.30
C ALA A 205 -4.07 -18.96 35.51
N GLY A 206 -5.14 -19.75 35.56
CA GLY A 206 -5.01 -21.19 35.70
C GLY A 206 -4.25 -21.82 34.53
N SER A 207 -3.51 -22.90 34.80
CA SER A 207 -2.85 -23.68 33.75
C SER A 207 -3.90 -24.40 32.92
N LEU A 208 -4.05 -24.04 31.65
CA LEU A 208 -4.92 -24.71 30.69
C LEU A 208 -4.06 -25.57 29.76
N SER A 209 -4.28 -26.87 29.73
CA SER A 209 -3.69 -27.73 28.71
C SER A 209 -4.33 -27.44 27.36
N GLY A 210 -3.53 -27.33 26.31
CA GLY A 210 -4.02 -27.04 24.96
C GLY A 210 -4.34 -25.56 24.69
N ASN A 211 -3.79 -24.66 25.49
CA ASN A 211 -3.96 -23.22 25.29
C ASN A 211 -3.18 -22.75 24.03
N SER A 212 -3.90 -22.64 22.93
CA SER A 212 -3.36 -22.19 21.65
C SER A 212 -3.91 -20.81 21.29
N VAL A 213 -3.07 -19.96 20.73
CA VAL A 213 -3.49 -18.70 20.09
C VAL A 213 -3.32 -18.88 18.60
N ILE A 214 -4.42 -18.79 17.86
CA ILE A 214 -4.38 -18.79 16.40
C ILE A 214 -4.21 -17.34 15.96
N VAL A 215 -3.12 -17.08 15.28
CA VAL A 215 -2.84 -15.80 14.62
C VAL A 215 -3.09 -16.00 13.15
N ALA A 216 -4.16 -15.42 12.63
CA ALA A 216 -4.38 -15.34 11.21
C ALA A 216 -3.67 -14.07 10.67
N VAL A 217 -2.73 -14.25 9.77
CA VAL A 217 -2.15 -13.17 8.97
C VAL A 217 -2.77 -13.29 7.60
N ASP A 218 -3.72 -12.41 7.30
CA ASP A 218 -4.28 -12.31 5.96
C ASP A 218 -3.28 -11.55 5.09
N GLY A 219 -2.61 -12.27 4.21
CA GLY A 219 -1.77 -11.69 3.16
C GLY A 219 -2.59 -11.59 1.88
N GLU A 220 -2.61 -10.43 1.25
CA GLU A 220 -3.09 -10.26 -0.12
C GLU A 220 -1.89 -10.39 -1.05
N SER A 221 -1.90 -11.38 -1.94
CA SER A 221 -1.05 -11.36 -3.13
C SER A 221 -1.79 -10.53 -4.19
N ALA A 222 -1.15 -9.49 -4.69
CA ALA A 222 -1.63 -8.75 -5.86
C ALA A 222 -1.49 -9.61 -7.12
#